data_adda2c6cb42cde6ad131b7874c3acef1
#
_entry.id   adda2c6cb42cde6ad131b7874c3acef1
#
_cell.length_a   1.000
_cell.length_b   1.000
_cell.length_c   1.000
_cell.angle_alpha   90.00
_cell.angle_beta   90.00
_cell.angle_gamma   90.00
#
_symmetry.space_group_name_H-M   'P 1'
#
loop_
_entity.id
_entity.type
_entity.pdbx_description
1 polymer ?
#
loop_
_entity_poly.entity_id
_entity_poly.type
_entity_poly.pdbx_seq_one_letter_code
_entity_poly.pdbx_strand_id
1 'polypeptide(L)'
;MKRIIFLPYVAFIGLCLLNVQFGQAAEGKEKSVILSTTTSTQDSGLLDVLVPLFDKQTGYSVKTISVGTGQALTLAAKGDADVALVHAPSLEKKYVAEGKLRNRRLVMYNDFVIIGPKNDPAKIKSAKNAGDALKRIQQSKSPFVSRGDNSGTHNLEKSLWESAGIQPKGDWYIEAGQGMGATLGIANERNGYAITDRGTYLALRQRVTLPILVEGDKALLNVYSVMEVNPTNGPRVNATGGKAFADFMVSPKTQDIIKTFGVDKFGQPLFVPIAGKREEELGA
;
A
#
# COMPACT_ATOMS: atom_id res chain seq x y z
N MET A 1 -41.25 -16.85 96.78
CA MET A 1 -40.08 -17.16 95.96
C MET A 1 -40.61 -17.50 94.54
N LYS A 2 -40.54 -16.55 93.61
CA LYS A 2 -40.99 -16.74 92.20
C LYS A 2 -39.78 -17.02 91.37
N ARG A 3 -39.74 -18.17 90.74
CA ARG A 3 -38.74 -18.54 89.75
C ARG A 3 -39.15 -18.00 88.40
N ILE A 4 -38.32 -17.15 87.80
CA ILE A 4 -38.44 -16.64 86.46
C ILE A 4 -37.67 -17.61 85.50
N ILE A 5 -38.42 -18.22 84.59
CA ILE A 5 -37.83 -19.09 83.54
C ILE A 5 -37.52 -18.18 82.32
N PHE A 6 -36.23 -18.08 82.02
CA PHE A 6 -35.76 -17.42 80.75
C PHE A 6 -35.82 -18.42 79.65
N LEU A 7 -36.59 -18.08 78.58
CA LEU A 7 -36.61 -18.81 77.31
C LEU A 7 -35.61 -18.12 76.35
N PRO A 8 -34.67 -18.83 75.70
CA PRO A 8 -33.77 -18.21 74.76
C PRO A 8 -34.51 -18.12 73.41
N TYR A 9 -34.57 -16.92 72.84
CA TYR A 9 -35.00 -16.62 71.47
C TYR A 9 -33.88 -17.00 70.52
N VAL A 10 -34.05 -18.09 69.74
CA VAL A 10 -33.17 -18.44 68.62
C VAL A 10 -33.56 -17.61 67.40
N ALA A 11 -32.81 -16.58 67.12
CA ALA A 11 -32.95 -15.81 65.88
C ALA A 11 -32.36 -16.61 64.71
N PHE A 12 -33.21 -17.10 63.82
CA PHE A 12 -32.84 -17.70 62.54
C PHE A 12 -32.47 -16.58 61.55
N ILE A 13 -31.16 -16.31 61.40
CA ILE A 13 -30.66 -15.41 60.37
C ILE A 13 -30.63 -16.19 59.05
N GLY A 14 -31.65 -15.98 58.23
CA GLY A 14 -31.69 -16.50 56.86
C GLY A 14 -30.64 -15.75 55.99
N LEU A 15 -29.55 -16.47 55.71
CA LEU A 15 -28.52 -15.99 54.78
C LEU A 15 -29.05 -16.09 53.36
N CYS A 16 -29.64 -15.01 52.82
CA CYS A 16 -29.93 -14.88 51.42
C CYS A 16 -28.63 -14.75 50.64
N LEU A 17 -28.12 -15.86 50.08
CA LEU A 17 -27.06 -15.85 49.08
C LEU A 17 -27.62 -15.24 47.79
N LEU A 18 -27.43 -13.93 47.64
CA LEU A 18 -27.55 -13.25 46.33
C LEU A 18 -26.47 -13.83 45.43
N ASN A 19 -26.85 -14.75 44.53
CA ASN A 19 -26.04 -15.10 43.37
C ASN A 19 -25.98 -13.90 42.44
N VAL A 20 -24.98 -13.01 42.67
CA VAL A 20 -24.59 -12.03 41.67
C VAL A 20 -23.91 -12.81 40.58
N GLN A 21 -24.67 -13.21 39.56
CA GLN A 21 -24.09 -13.60 38.28
C GLN A 21 -23.42 -12.36 37.70
N PHE A 22 -22.09 -12.28 37.91
CA PHE A 22 -21.25 -11.46 37.04
C PHE A 22 -21.42 -12.03 35.65
N GLY A 23 -22.34 -11.46 34.87
CA GLY A 23 -22.33 -11.58 33.45
C GLY A 23 -20.95 -11.09 32.98
N GLN A 24 -20.07 -12.02 32.64
CA GLN A 24 -18.92 -11.69 31.84
C GLN A 24 -19.49 -11.07 30.57
N ALA A 25 -19.55 -9.74 30.54
CA ALA A 25 -19.56 -9.02 29.27
C ALA A 25 -18.33 -9.57 28.54
N ALA A 26 -18.56 -10.43 27.54
CA ALA A 26 -17.56 -10.75 26.56
C ALA A 26 -17.13 -9.37 26.02
N GLU A 27 -16.00 -8.86 26.51
CA GLU A 27 -15.30 -7.77 25.84
C GLU A 27 -15.16 -8.23 24.42
N GLY A 28 -16.02 -7.69 23.55
CA GLY A 28 -15.89 -7.88 22.13
C GLY A 28 -14.51 -7.33 21.78
N LYS A 29 -13.52 -8.22 21.72
CA LYS A 29 -12.21 -7.86 21.16
C LYS A 29 -12.52 -7.08 19.92
N GLU A 30 -12.21 -5.78 19.95
CA GLU A 30 -12.34 -4.89 18.81
C GLU A 30 -11.72 -5.64 17.65
N LYS A 31 -12.53 -6.04 16.67
CA LYS A 31 -12.07 -6.85 15.53
C LYS A 31 -11.19 -5.95 14.66
N SER A 32 -9.98 -5.63 15.12
CA SER A 32 -9.07 -4.77 14.39
C SER A 32 -8.19 -5.58 13.43
N VAL A 33 -7.90 -4.98 12.28
CA VAL A 33 -6.96 -5.48 11.28
C VAL A 33 -5.91 -4.41 11.03
N ILE A 34 -4.64 -4.74 11.20
CA ILE A 34 -3.54 -3.85 10.90
C ILE A 34 -3.09 -4.11 9.46
N LEU A 35 -3.32 -3.11 8.60
CA LEU A 35 -2.87 -3.11 7.20
C LEU A 35 -1.54 -2.37 7.09
N SER A 36 -0.46 -3.04 6.68
CA SER A 36 0.76 -2.37 6.24
C SER A 36 0.72 -2.11 4.73
N THR A 37 0.99 -0.87 4.34
CA THR A 37 0.93 -0.45 2.94
C THR A 37 1.93 0.67 2.64
N THR A 38 1.89 1.21 1.43
CA THR A 38 2.78 2.29 1.01
C THR A 38 2.14 3.66 1.10
N THR A 39 2.96 4.70 1.27
CA THR A 39 2.49 6.09 1.25
C THR A 39 1.78 6.42 -0.05
N SER A 40 2.29 5.96 -1.20
CA SER A 40 1.65 6.19 -2.50
C SER A 40 0.28 5.51 -2.62
N THR A 41 0.09 4.33 -2.01
CA THR A 41 -1.24 3.68 -1.94
C THR A 41 -2.22 4.52 -1.12
N GLN A 42 -1.80 5.01 0.04
CA GLN A 42 -2.61 5.88 0.88
C GLN A 42 -2.93 7.20 0.18
N ASP A 43 -1.91 7.85 -0.39
CA ASP A 43 -2.03 9.16 -1.04
C ASP A 43 -2.92 9.13 -2.30
N SER A 44 -3.12 7.95 -2.91
CA SER A 44 -4.07 7.78 -4.01
C SER A 44 -5.52 8.03 -3.60
N GLY A 45 -5.85 7.90 -2.30
CA GLY A 45 -7.20 7.99 -1.76
C GLY A 45 -8.04 6.72 -1.94
N LEU A 46 -7.51 5.66 -2.55
CA LEU A 46 -8.25 4.40 -2.75
C LEU A 46 -8.67 3.76 -1.43
N LEU A 47 -7.78 3.78 -0.44
CA LEU A 47 -8.06 3.19 0.87
C LEU A 47 -9.13 3.98 1.64
N ASP A 48 -9.27 5.28 1.40
CA ASP A 48 -10.33 6.10 2.02
C ASP A 48 -11.74 5.69 1.55
N VAL A 49 -11.82 5.02 0.40
CA VAL A 49 -13.06 4.42 -0.13
C VAL A 49 -13.21 2.97 0.33
N LEU A 50 -12.16 2.17 0.21
CA LEU A 50 -12.25 0.71 0.43
C LEU A 50 -12.29 0.32 1.90
N VAL A 51 -11.53 0.99 2.78
CA VAL A 51 -11.49 0.66 4.21
C VAL A 51 -12.87 0.81 4.88
N PRO A 52 -13.59 1.93 4.75
CA PRO A 52 -14.92 2.05 5.34
C PRO A 52 -15.93 1.01 4.81
N LEU A 53 -15.78 0.59 3.56
CA LEU A 53 -16.63 -0.45 2.99
C LEU A 53 -16.34 -1.83 3.60
N PHE A 54 -15.06 -2.14 3.80
CA PHE A 54 -14.65 -3.36 4.47
C PHE A 54 -15.13 -3.38 5.93
N ASP A 55 -14.90 -2.30 6.67
CA ASP A 55 -15.33 -2.17 8.06
C ASP A 55 -16.85 -2.38 8.19
N LYS A 56 -17.64 -1.75 7.33
CA LYS A 56 -19.10 -1.90 7.29
C LYS A 56 -19.55 -3.32 6.96
N GLN A 57 -18.85 -4.02 6.05
CA GLN A 57 -19.25 -5.36 5.60
C GLN A 57 -18.88 -6.45 6.60
N THR A 58 -17.80 -6.28 7.34
CA THR A 58 -17.20 -7.35 8.14
C THR A 58 -17.28 -7.12 9.65
N GLY A 59 -17.50 -5.87 10.05
CA GLY A 59 -17.40 -5.46 11.46
C GLY A 59 -15.97 -5.43 12.00
N TYR A 60 -14.95 -5.53 11.14
CA TYR A 60 -13.58 -5.21 11.48
C TYR A 60 -13.35 -3.70 11.42
N SER A 61 -12.33 -3.22 12.14
CA SER A 61 -11.81 -1.85 12.04
C SER A 61 -10.37 -1.92 11.52
N VAL A 62 -10.12 -1.35 10.34
CA VAL A 62 -8.78 -1.36 9.74
C VAL A 62 -7.95 -0.20 10.26
N LYS A 63 -6.74 -0.52 10.76
CA LYS A 63 -5.70 0.44 11.12
C LYS A 63 -4.59 0.39 10.07
N THR A 64 -4.48 1.43 9.26
CA THR A 64 -3.50 1.50 8.18
C THR A 64 -2.17 2.07 8.67
N ILE A 65 -1.06 1.39 8.34
CA ILE A 65 0.31 1.87 8.52
C ILE A 65 0.90 2.10 7.14
N SER A 66 1.03 3.37 6.75
CA SER A 66 1.54 3.80 5.44
C SER A 66 2.99 4.24 5.54
N VAL A 67 3.90 3.47 4.94
CA VAL A 67 5.35 3.69 5.00
C VAL A 67 6.00 3.33 3.66
N GLY A 68 7.32 3.35 3.55
CA GLY A 68 8.01 2.82 2.35
C GLY A 68 7.82 1.31 2.20
N THR A 69 7.81 0.80 0.96
CA THR A 69 7.53 -0.62 0.65
C THR A 69 8.35 -1.60 1.48
N GLY A 70 9.66 -1.39 1.58
CA GLY A 70 10.54 -2.26 2.37
C GLY A 70 10.19 -2.26 3.86
N GLN A 71 9.81 -1.11 4.40
CA GLN A 71 9.38 -0.99 5.79
C GLN A 71 8.01 -1.65 6.02
N ALA A 72 7.05 -1.48 5.09
CA ALA A 72 5.75 -2.13 5.16
C ALA A 72 5.88 -3.66 5.19
N LEU A 73 6.72 -4.23 4.32
CA LEU A 73 7.02 -5.67 4.31
C LEU A 73 7.75 -6.13 5.58
N THR A 74 8.63 -5.30 6.12
CA THR A 74 9.34 -5.59 7.38
C THR A 74 8.38 -5.65 8.56
N LEU A 75 7.43 -4.71 8.67
CA LEU A 75 6.39 -4.73 9.71
C LEU A 75 5.55 -6.03 9.61
N ALA A 76 5.11 -6.37 8.41
CA ALA A 76 4.39 -7.60 8.16
C ALA A 76 5.20 -8.86 8.54
N ALA A 77 6.47 -8.91 8.17
CA ALA A 77 7.36 -10.04 8.48
C ALA A 77 7.66 -10.20 9.99
N LYS A 78 7.56 -9.12 10.77
CA LYS A 78 7.70 -9.13 12.23
C LYS A 78 6.41 -9.47 12.97
N GLY A 79 5.27 -9.57 12.27
CA GLY A 79 3.96 -9.76 12.88
C GLY A 79 3.39 -8.49 13.54
N ASP A 80 3.87 -7.32 13.11
CA ASP A 80 3.36 -6.01 13.52
C ASP A 80 2.23 -5.51 12.58
N ALA A 81 1.84 -6.33 11.61
CA ALA A 81 0.67 -6.17 10.76
C ALA A 81 -0.01 -7.54 10.55
N ASP A 82 -1.24 -7.54 10.03
CA ASP A 82 -2.04 -8.72 9.76
C ASP A 82 -2.13 -9.03 8.26
N VAL A 83 -1.99 -7.99 7.45
CA VAL A 83 -2.07 -8.03 6.00
C VAL A 83 -1.17 -6.95 5.40
N ALA A 84 -0.57 -7.23 4.26
CA ALA A 84 0.22 -6.28 3.49
C ALA A 84 -0.40 -6.02 2.12
N LEU A 85 -0.49 -4.75 1.70
CA LEU A 85 -0.88 -4.32 0.36
C LEU A 85 0.23 -3.44 -0.19
N VAL A 86 1.05 -3.97 -1.07
CA VAL A 86 2.25 -3.31 -1.60
C VAL A 86 2.44 -3.59 -3.09
N HIS A 87 3.47 -3.00 -3.70
CA HIS A 87 3.71 -3.06 -5.15
C HIS A 87 5.21 -3.19 -5.47
N ALA A 88 5.84 -4.25 -4.95
CA ALA A 88 7.25 -4.59 -5.22
C ALA A 88 7.39 -6.11 -5.41
N PRO A 89 6.97 -6.67 -6.56
CA PRO A 89 6.86 -8.11 -6.80
C PRO A 89 8.08 -8.93 -6.40
N SER A 90 9.29 -8.44 -6.66
CA SER A 90 10.54 -9.16 -6.32
C SER A 90 10.71 -9.31 -4.81
N LEU A 91 10.46 -8.23 -4.03
CA LEU A 91 10.54 -8.26 -2.58
C LEU A 91 9.40 -9.10 -1.99
N GLU A 92 8.19 -8.98 -2.51
CA GLU A 92 7.01 -9.75 -2.09
C GLU A 92 7.27 -11.25 -2.22
N LYS A 93 7.75 -11.69 -3.38
CA LYS A 93 8.11 -13.10 -3.65
C LYS A 93 9.19 -13.61 -2.69
N LYS A 94 10.18 -12.77 -2.36
CA LYS A 94 11.22 -13.09 -1.36
C LYS A 94 10.60 -13.36 0.01
N TYR A 95 9.76 -12.46 0.53
CA TYR A 95 9.12 -12.62 1.84
C TYR A 95 8.15 -13.81 1.89
N VAL A 96 7.50 -14.14 0.76
CA VAL A 96 6.68 -15.36 0.63
C VAL A 96 7.57 -16.61 0.66
N ALA A 97 8.68 -16.64 -0.07
CA ALA A 97 9.63 -17.76 -0.07
C ALA A 97 10.26 -17.99 1.32
N GLU A 98 10.49 -16.93 2.09
CA GLU A 98 10.95 -16.99 3.48
C GLU A 98 9.85 -17.43 4.48
N GLY A 99 8.63 -17.68 4.02
CA GLY A 99 7.48 -18.06 4.85
C GLY A 99 6.98 -16.97 5.78
N LYS A 100 7.40 -15.72 5.60
CA LYS A 100 6.95 -14.58 6.39
C LYS A 100 5.57 -14.08 5.97
N LEU A 101 5.30 -14.09 4.68
CA LEU A 101 4.01 -13.78 4.07
C LEU A 101 3.50 -14.99 3.31
N ARG A 102 2.19 -15.03 3.06
CA ARG A 102 1.54 -16.12 2.34
C ARG A 102 0.39 -15.62 1.47
N ASN A 103 -0.08 -16.50 0.59
CA ASN A 103 -1.26 -16.25 -0.23
C ASN A 103 -1.20 -14.91 -0.99
N ARG A 104 -0.03 -14.64 -1.64
CA ARG A 104 0.14 -13.47 -2.49
C ARG A 104 -0.87 -13.51 -3.63
N ARG A 105 -1.72 -12.49 -3.72
CA ARG A 105 -2.75 -12.34 -4.75
C ARG A 105 -2.62 -10.99 -5.43
N LEU A 106 -2.69 -10.97 -6.76
CA LEU A 106 -2.74 -9.73 -7.52
C LEU A 106 -4.07 -9.02 -7.26
N VAL A 107 -4.03 -7.71 -7.13
CA VAL A 107 -5.21 -6.86 -6.87
C VAL A 107 -5.48 -5.95 -8.04
N MET A 108 -4.49 -5.15 -8.39
CA MET A 108 -4.59 -4.11 -9.41
C MET A 108 -3.20 -3.76 -9.91
N TYR A 109 -3.15 -3.00 -11.00
CA TYR A 109 -1.94 -2.26 -11.38
C TYR A 109 -2.30 -0.82 -11.73
N ASN A 110 -1.35 0.07 -11.60
CA ASN A 110 -1.24 1.30 -12.37
C ASN A 110 0.09 1.28 -13.11
N ASP A 111 0.40 2.33 -13.82
CA ASP A 111 1.69 2.44 -14.48
C ASP A 111 2.50 3.60 -13.89
N PHE A 112 3.80 3.46 -14.05
CA PHE A 112 4.71 4.58 -13.98
C PHE A 112 4.78 5.25 -15.35
N VAL A 113 5.11 6.53 -15.32
CA VAL A 113 5.31 7.34 -16.51
C VAL A 113 6.62 8.10 -16.37
N ILE A 114 7.27 8.40 -17.50
CA ILE A 114 8.41 9.32 -17.51
C ILE A 114 7.90 10.66 -18.01
N ILE A 115 7.97 11.66 -17.15
CA ILE A 115 7.65 13.04 -17.48
C ILE A 115 8.92 13.82 -17.78
N GLY A 116 8.79 14.94 -18.49
CA GLY A 116 9.93 15.78 -18.79
C GLY A 116 9.57 17.09 -19.49
N PRO A 117 10.58 17.88 -19.89
CA PRO A 117 10.40 19.16 -20.53
C PRO A 117 9.57 19.08 -21.82
N LYS A 118 8.73 20.07 -22.09
CA LYS A 118 7.93 20.14 -23.34
C LYS A 118 8.77 20.10 -24.62
N ASN A 119 9.96 20.69 -24.58
CA ASN A 119 10.91 20.70 -25.69
C ASN A 119 11.74 19.42 -25.83
N ASP A 120 11.60 18.50 -24.87
CA ASP A 120 12.20 17.15 -24.86
C ASP A 120 13.65 17.11 -25.37
N PRO A 121 14.62 17.76 -24.69
CA PRO A 121 16.00 17.87 -25.19
C PRO A 121 16.68 16.50 -25.35
N ALA A 122 16.30 15.50 -24.56
CA ALA A 122 16.78 14.12 -24.70
C ALA A 122 16.03 13.31 -25.77
N LYS A 123 14.97 13.85 -26.38
CA LYS A 123 14.14 13.20 -27.43
C LYS A 123 13.55 11.85 -26.98
N ILE A 124 13.14 11.77 -25.72
CA ILE A 124 12.62 10.50 -25.16
C ILE A 124 11.22 10.16 -25.64
N LYS A 125 10.44 11.13 -26.12
CA LYS A 125 9.11 10.89 -26.71
C LYS A 125 9.13 9.88 -27.86
N SER A 126 10.24 9.77 -28.56
CA SER A 126 10.47 8.80 -29.64
C SER A 126 11.26 7.57 -29.18
N ALA A 127 11.44 7.38 -27.89
CA ALA A 127 12.13 6.20 -27.37
C ALA A 127 11.30 4.93 -27.56
N LYS A 128 12.00 3.82 -27.79
CA LYS A 128 11.35 2.51 -28.02
C LYS A 128 10.74 1.91 -26.76
N ASN A 129 11.34 2.23 -25.63
CA ASN A 129 10.96 1.75 -24.28
C ASN A 129 11.59 2.64 -23.21
N ALA A 130 11.26 2.40 -21.95
CA ALA A 130 11.79 3.15 -20.81
C ALA A 130 13.32 3.10 -20.72
N GLY A 131 13.93 1.95 -20.97
CA GLY A 131 15.41 1.80 -20.97
C GLY A 131 16.09 2.67 -22.05
N ASP A 132 15.52 2.72 -23.26
CA ASP A 132 16.01 3.62 -24.34
C ASP A 132 15.84 5.10 -23.95
N ALA A 133 14.72 5.45 -23.31
CA ALA A 133 14.51 6.81 -22.80
C ALA A 133 15.58 7.21 -21.78
N LEU A 134 15.87 6.34 -20.81
CA LEU A 134 16.89 6.59 -19.80
C LEU A 134 18.30 6.72 -20.42
N LYS A 135 18.63 5.91 -21.43
CA LYS A 135 19.92 6.04 -22.18
C LYS A 135 20.05 7.42 -22.83
N ARG A 136 18.97 7.91 -23.45
CA ARG A 136 18.97 9.23 -24.10
C ARG A 136 19.10 10.37 -23.08
N ILE A 137 18.43 10.27 -21.93
CA ILE A 137 18.58 11.25 -20.84
C ILE A 137 20.03 11.28 -20.36
N GLN A 138 20.65 10.13 -20.13
CA GLN A 138 22.05 10.06 -19.72
C GLN A 138 22.99 10.63 -20.77
N GLN A 139 22.78 10.31 -22.07
CA GLN A 139 23.63 10.80 -23.16
C GLN A 139 23.54 12.31 -23.33
N SER A 140 22.36 12.90 -23.20
CA SER A 140 22.14 14.34 -23.30
C SER A 140 22.57 15.10 -22.05
N LYS A 141 22.85 14.41 -20.92
CA LYS A 141 23.09 15.02 -19.59
C LYS A 141 21.96 15.95 -19.15
N SER A 142 20.75 15.72 -19.65
CA SER A 142 19.59 16.50 -19.24
C SER A 142 19.24 16.20 -17.79
N PRO A 143 18.80 17.21 -17.00
CA PRO A 143 18.46 16.97 -15.60
C PRO A 143 17.46 15.84 -15.42
N PHE A 144 17.78 14.91 -14.55
CA PHE A 144 16.87 13.84 -14.11
C PHE A 144 16.77 13.89 -12.59
N VAL A 145 15.53 13.94 -12.09
CA VAL A 145 15.27 14.00 -10.66
C VAL A 145 14.75 12.65 -10.17
N SER A 146 15.62 11.99 -9.42
CA SER A 146 15.32 10.72 -8.74
C SER A 146 14.62 10.97 -7.41
N ARG A 147 13.79 10.05 -6.99
CA ARG A 147 13.25 10.08 -5.61
C ARG A 147 14.32 9.96 -4.54
N GLY A 148 15.34 9.11 -4.74
CA GLY A 148 16.49 8.99 -3.85
C GLY A 148 16.18 8.49 -2.42
N ASP A 149 14.99 7.89 -2.16
CA ASP A 149 14.46 7.60 -0.81
C ASP A 149 14.20 6.12 -0.53
N ASN A 150 14.68 5.20 -1.40
CA ASN A 150 14.44 3.76 -1.36
C ASN A 150 12.96 3.33 -1.35
N SER A 151 12.06 4.21 -1.81
CA SER A 151 10.65 3.87 -2.06
C SER A 151 10.47 2.87 -3.21
N GLY A 152 9.23 2.41 -3.42
CA GLY A 152 8.88 1.58 -4.57
C GLY A 152 9.25 2.22 -5.91
N THR A 153 8.96 3.53 -6.08
CA THR A 153 9.35 4.30 -7.27
C THR A 153 10.86 4.34 -7.46
N HIS A 154 11.62 4.61 -6.39
CA HIS A 154 13.10 4.64 -6.46
C HIS A 154 13.68 3.25 -6.76
N ASN A 155 13.09 2.18 -6.21
CA ASN A 155 13.55 0.82 -6.51
C ASN A 155 13.26 0.43 -7.97
N LEU A 156 12.10 0.80 -8.52
CA LEU A 156 11.81 0.64 -9.94
C LEU A 156 12.82 1.43 -10.80
N GLU A 157 13.02 2.70 -10.48
CA GLU A 157 13.97 3.56 -11.18
C GLU A 157 15.37 2.91 -11.24
N LYS A 158 15.89 2.44 -10.09
CA LYS A 158 17.18 1.75 -10.03
C LYS A 158 17.23 0.51 -10.93
N SER A 159 16.16 -0.30 -10.90
CA SER A 159 16.10 -1.50 -11.76
C SER A 159 16.04 -1.15 -13.25
N LEU A 160 15.40 -0.05 -13.63
CA LEU A 160 15.37 0.43 -15.01
C LEU A 160 16.75 0.93 -15.46
N TRP A 161 17.45 1.69 -14.61
CA TRP A 161 18.84 2.12 -14.88
C TRP A 161 19.77 0.93 -15.03
N GLU A 162 19.69 -0.04 -14.11
CA GLU A 162 20.48 -1.28 -14.16
C GLU A 162 20.21 -2.08 -15.43
N SER A 163 18.95 -2.28 -15.80
CA SER A 163 18.52 -2.98 -17.01
C SER A 163 19.00 -2.27 -18.29
N ALA A 164 19.13 -0.95 -18.24
CA ALA A 164 19.70 -0.14 -19.31
C ALA A 164 21.23 -0.19 -19.35
N GLY A 165 21.88 -0.84 -18.37
CA GLY A 165 23.36 -0.90 -18.24
C GLY A 165 23.96 0.42 -17.78
N ILE A 166 23.24 1.23 -17.02
CA ILE A 166 23.65 2.58 -16.61
C ILE A 166 23.73 2.67 -15.08
N GLN A 167 24.80 3.25 -14.60
CA GLN A 167 24.90 3.77 -13.23
C GLN A 167 24.83 5.30 -13.28
N PRO A 168 23.65 5.90 -12.99
CA PRO A 168 23.48 7.34 -13.08
C PRO A 168 24.37 8.04 -12.04
N LYS A 169 25.10 9.07 -12.47
CA LYS A 169 25.96 9.88 -11.60
C LYS A 169 26.32 11.22 -12.25
N GLY A 170 26.66 12.19 -11.43
CA GLY A 170 27.04 13.55 -11.86
C GLY A 170 25.89 14.53 -11.75
N ASP A 171 26.12 15.78 -12.09
CA ASP A 171 25.25 16.93 -11.82
C ASP A 171 23.87 16.87 -12.51
N TRP A 172 23.74 16.05 -13.53
CA TRP A 172 22.47 15.83 -14.23
C TRP A 172 21.51 14.88 -13.47
N TYR A 173 22.03 14.06 -12.54
CA TYR A 173 21.26 13.12 -11.75
C TYR A 173 21.10 13.67 -10.32
N ILE A 174 19.90 14.11 -9.99
CA ILE A 174 19.58 14.82 -8.76
C ILE A 174 18.73 13.93 -7.88
N GLU A 175 19.23 13.52 -6.73
CA GLU A 175 18.48 12.76 -5.74
C GLU A 175 17.71 13.71 -4.82
N ALA A 176 16.37 13.66 -4.88
CA ALA A 176 15.50 14.53 -4.06
C ALA A 176 15.50 14.11 -2.58
N GLY A 177 15.63 12.82 -2.28
CA GLY A 177 15.56 12.30 -0.91
C GLY A 177 14.19 12.48 -0.25
N GLN A 178 13.13 12.67 -1.05
CA GLN A 178 11.81 13.08 -0.56
C GLN A 178 10.67 12.31 -1.25
N GLY A 179 9.43 12.50 -0.77
CA GLY A 179 8.23 11.93 -1.36
C GLY A 179 7.96 12.41 -2.79
N MET A 180 7.12 11.68 -3.53
CA MET A 180 6.91 11.90 -4.97
C MET A 180 6.44 13.32 -5.30
N GLY A 181 5.56 13.90 -4.49
CA GLY A 181 5.08 15.27 -4.72
C GLY A 181 6.20 16.32 -4.72
N ALA A 182 7.11 16.25 -3.74
CA ALA A 182 8.28 17.14 -3.68
C ALA A 182 9.26 16.86 -4.83
N THR A 183 9.48 15.58 -5.16
CA THR A 183 10.32 15.19 -6.31
C THR A 183 9.79 15.79 -7.62
N LEU A 184 8.47 15.74 -7.84
CA LEU A 184 7.84 16.36 -9.02
C LEU A 184 7.96 17.90 -9.01
N GLY A 185 7.87 18.53 -7.84
CA GLY A 185 8.14 19.98 -7.70
C GLY A 185 9.54 20.34 -8.15
N ILE A 186 10.56 19.62 -7.65
CA ILE A 186 11.96 19.81 -8.04
C ILE A 186 12.16 19.57 -9.53
N ALA A 187 11.58 18.48 -10.09
CA ALA A 187 11.67 18.20 -11.52
C ALA A 187 11.06 19.35 -12.36
N ASN A 188 9.92 19.88 -11.93
CA ASN A 188 9.27 21.00 -12.60
C ASN A 188 10.11 22.29 -12.56
N GLU A 189 10.71 22.63 -11.41
CA GLU A 189 11.59 23.78 -11.26
C GLU A 189 12.88 23.65 -12.09
N ARG A 190 13.45 22.44 -12.13
CA ARG A 190 14.67 22.13 -12.89
C ARG A 190 14.42 21.93 -14.38
N ASN A 191 13.16 21.96 -14.80
CA ASN A 191 12.76 21.58 -16.16
C ASN A 191 13.42 20.26 -16.56
N GLY A 192 13.36 19.28 -15.65
CA GLY A 192 14.04 17.98 -15.73
C GLY A 192 13.09 16.82 -15.98
N TYR A 193 13.66 15.65 -16.20
CA TYR A 193 12.93 14.39 -16.30
C TYR A 193 12.73 13.76 -14.92
N ALA A 194 11.66 13.00 -14.76
CA ALA A 194 11.41 12.19 -13.57
C ALA A 194 10.52 10.98 -13.90
N ILE A 195 10.66 9.92 -13.10
CA ILE A 195 9.71 8.80 -13.09
C ILE A 195 8.71 9.04 -11.97
N THR A 196 7.43 8.85 -12.25
CA THR A 196 6.35 8.96 -11.26
C THR A 196 5.26 7.96 -11.56
N ASP A 197 4.52 7.51 -10.54
CA ASP A 197 3.26 6.82 -10.78
C ASP A 197 2.22 7.78 -11.38
N ARG A 198 1.37 7.24 -12.26
CA ARG A 198 0.34 8.04 -12.96
C ARG A 198 -0.63 8.70 -11.98
N GLY A 199 -0.98 8.02 -10.89
CA GLY A 199 -1.92 8.55 -9.90
C GLY A 199 -1.40 9.84 -9.27
N THR A 200 -0.16 9.85 -8.79
CA THR A 200 0.48 11.04 -8.22
C THR A 200 0.61 12.16 -9.28
N TYR A 201 1.01 11.80 -10.49
CA TYR A 201 1.07 12.79 -11.59
C TYR A 201 -0.28 13.47 -11.83
N LEU A 202 -1.36 12.68 -11.95
CA LEU A 202 -2.70 13.21 -12.19
C LEU A 202 -3.20 14.07 -11.02
N ALA A 203 -2.90 13.67 -9.80
CA ALA A 203 -3.25 14.45 -8.61
C ALA A 203 -2.56 15.83 -8.58
N LEU A 204 -1.35 15.92 -9.12
CA LEU A 204 -0.52 17.13 -9.11
C LEU A 204 -0.45 17.85 -10.47
N ARG A 205 -1.17 17.38 -11.49
CA ARG A 205 -1.05 17.89 -12.87
C ARG A 205 -1.33 19.39 -13.04
N GLN A 206 -2.05 19.99 -12.10
CA GLN A 206 -2.27 21.46 -12.10
C GLN A 206 -1.05 22.24 -11.63
N ARG A 207 -0.13 21.61 -10.89
CA ARG A 207 1.09 22.20 -10.34
C ARG A 207 2.34 21.78 -11.11
N VAL A 208 2.28 20.68 -11.87
CA VAL A 208 3.38 20.13 -12.65
C VAL A 208 3.09 20.35 -14.12
N THR A 209 3.93 21.18 -14.77
CA THR A 209 3.75 21.55 -16.18
C THR A 209 4.46 20.62 -17.17
N LEU A 210 5.24 19.67 -16.66
CA LEU A 210 5.95 18.65 -17.42
C LEU A 210 4.98 17.63 -18.00
N PRO A 211 4.90 17.42 -19.32
CA PRO A 211 4.05 16.40 -19.92
C PRO A 211 4.61 14.98 -19.68
N ILE A 212 3.73 13.99 -19.82
CA ILE A 212 4.13 12.60 -19.98
C ILE A 212 4.79 12.45 -21.35
N LEU A 213 5.98 11.87 -21.39
CA LEU A 213 6.76 11.65 -22.61
C LEU A 213 6.92 10.16 -22.93
N VAL A 214 6.93 9.29 -21.90
CA VAL A 214 6.98 7.82 -22.07
C VAL A 214 5.98 7.17 -21.14
N GLU A 215 5.15 6.28 -21.70
CA GLU A 215 4.13 5.50 -21.02
C GLU A 215 3.88 4.18 -21.76
N GLY A 216 3.13 3.26 -21.15
CA GLY A 216 2.67 2.02 -21.80
C GLY A 216 3.74 0.92 -21.93
N ASP A 217 4.95 1.11 -21.37
CA ASP A 217 5.97 0.07 -21.32
C ASP A 217 5.67 -0.94 -20.21
N LYS A 218 5.83 -2.23 -20.50
CA LYS A 218 5.70 -3.31 -19.49
C LYS A 218 6.61 -3.12 -18.29
N ALA A 219 7.80 -2.58 -18.48
CA ALA A 219 8.75 -2.29 -17.43
C ALA A 219 8.29 -1.15 -16.48
N LEU A 220 7.27 -0.39 -16.90
CA LEU A 220 6.66 0.67 -16.11
C LEU A 220 5.38 0.22 -15.37
N LEU A 221 4.99 -1.06 -15.46
CA LEU A 221 3.84 -1.55 -14.72
C LEU A 221 4.12 -1.57 -13.22
N ASN A 222 3.18 -1.05 -12.48
CA ASN A 222 3.21 -0.99 -11.02
C ASN A 222 2.13 -1.92 -10.45
N VAL A 223 2.51 -3.16 -10.19
CA VAL A 223 1.59 -4.25 -9.82
C VAL A 223 1.43 -4.32 -8.32
N TYR A 224 0.22 -4.20 -7.84
CA TYR A 224 -0.17 -4.29 -6.43
C TYR A 224 -0.62 -5.69 -6.07
N SER A 225 -0.10 -6.20 -4.98
CA SER A 225 -0.49 -7.48 -4.40
C SER A 225 -0.92 -7.32 -2.96
N VAL A 226 -1.89 -8.12 -2.56
CA VAL A 226 -2.27 -8.32 -1.16
C VAL A 226 -1.72 -9.66 -0.67
N MET A 227 -1.17 -9.67 0.54
CA MET A 227 -0.59 -10.86 1.17
C MET A 227 -1.01 -10.95 2.62
N GLU A 228 -1.31 -12.15 3.06
CA GLU A 228 -1.58 -12.46 4.47
C GLU A 228 -0.27 -12.58 5.24
N VAL A 229 -0.22 -12.04 6.44
CA VAL A 229 0.91 -12.26 7.36
C VAL A 229 0.83 -13.69 7.92
N ASN A 230 1.98 -14.38 7.97
CA ASN A 230 2.01 -15.71 8.56
C ASN A 230 1.79 -15.60 10.08
N PRO A 231 0.80 -16.31 10.66
CA PRO A 231 0.52 -16.27 12.10
C PRO A 231 1.69 -16.72 12.97
N THR A 232 2.65 -17.46 12.41
CA THR A 232 3.88 -17.85 13.12
C THR A 232 4.84 -16.68 13.35
N ASN A 233 4.63 -15.53 12.70
CA ASN A 233 5.47 -14.35 12.90
C ASN A 233 5.26 -13.69 14.27
N GLY A 234 4.11 -13.92 14.92
CA GLY A 234 3.85 -13.40 16.26
C GLY A 234 2.44 -13.68 16.77
N PRO A 235 2.29 -13.70 18.11
CA PRO A 235 1.00 -14.04 18.75
C PRO A 235 -0.08 -12.98 18.56
N ARG A 236 0.29 -11.77 18.12
CA ARG A 236 -0.64 -10.65 17.89
C ARG A 236 -1.26 -10.67 16.50
N VAL A 237 -0.75 -11.50 15.57
CA VAL A 237 -1.24 -11.55 14.19
C VAL A 237 -2.70 -12.01 14.14
N ASN A 238 -3.59 -11.16 13.68
CA ASN A 238 -4.97 -11.48 13.40
C ASN A 238 -5.10 -12.12 12.01
N ALA A 239 -4.74 -13.41 11.92
CA ALA A 239 -4.76 -14.14 10.65
C ALA A 239 -6.15 -14.18 9.99
N THR A 240 -7.23 -14.26 10.80
CA THR A 240 -8.60 -14.27 10.28
C THR A 240 -8.98 -12.92 9.69
N GLY A 241 -8.66 -11.83 10.37
CA GLY A 241 -8.89 -10.47 9.88
C GLY A 241 -8.04 -10.16 8.64
N GLY A 242 -6.75 -10.53 8.66
CA GLY A 242 -5.85 -10.37 7.52
C GLY A 242 -6.35 -11.11 6.28
N LYS A 243 -6.80 -12.36 6.44
CA LYS A 243 -7.43 -13.13 5.35
C LYS A 243 -8.71 -12.45 4.85
N ALA A 244 -9.58 -12.01 5.75
CA ALA A 244 -10.82 -11.34 5.37
C ALA A 244 -10.56 -10.07 4.53
N PHE A 245 -9.56 -9.26 4.91
CA PHE A 245 -9.17 -8.09 4.13
C PHE A 245 -8.59 -8.48 2.76
N ALA A 246 -7.73 -9.50 2.72
CA ALA A 246 -7.16 -9.97 1.48
C ALA A 246 -8.22 -10.55 0.52
N ASP A 247 -9.24 -11.27 1.03
CA ASP A 247 -10.40 -11.75 0.25
C ASP A 247 -11.25 -10.58 -0.27
N PHE A 248 -11.48 -9.58 0.57
CA PHE A 248 -12.21 -8.37 0.18
C PHE A 248 -11.52 -7.65 -0.99
N MET A 249 -10.19 -7.47 -0.96
CA MET A 249 -9.45 -6.77 -2.01
C MET A 249 -9.57 -7.44 -3.39
N VAL A 250 -9.71 -8.76 -3.43
CA VAL A 250 -9.86 -9.51 -4.69
C VAL A 250 -11.31 -9.88 -5.04
N SER A 251 -12.27 -9.43 -4.22
CA SER A 251 -13.68 -9.71 -4.48
C SER A 251 -14.20 -8.97 -5.71
N PRO A 252 -15.17 -9.53 -6.46
CA PRO A 252 -15.72 -8.87 -7.66
C PRO A 252 -16.19 -7.44 -7.39
N LYS A 253 -16.89 -7.22 -6.27
CA LYS A 253 -17.39 -5.89 -5.90
C LYS A 253 -16.27 -4.87 -5.69
N THR A 254 -15.18 -5.26 -5.02
CA THR A 254 -14.02 -4.38 -4.82
C THR A 254 -13.31 -4.12 -6.14
N GLN A 255 -13.19 -5.12 -6.98
CA GLN A 255 -12.58 -4.98 -8.31
C GLN A 255 -13.39 -4.03 -9.22
N ASP A 256 -14.72 -4.02 -9.14
CA ASP A 256 -15.57 -3.06 -9.86
C ASP A 256 -15.36 -1.62 -9.35
N ILE A 257 -15.17 -1.43 -8.04
CA ILE A 257 -14.84 -0.11 -7.46
C ILE A 257 -13.46 0.35 -7.96
N ILE A 258 -12.45 -0.51 -7.94
CA ILE A 258 -11.11 -0.20 -8.43
C ILE A 258 -11.14 0.21 -9.90
N LYS A 259 -11.94 -0.48 -10.72
CA LYS A 259 -12.08 -0.23 -12.17
C LYS A 259 -12.54 1.20 -12.50
N THR A 260 -13.32 1.81 -11.64
CA THR A 260 -13.87 3.16 -11.87
C THR A 260 -13.24 4.22 -10.98
N PHE A 261 -12.40 3.82 -10.03
CA PHE A 261 -11.79 4.74 -9.07
C PHE A 261 -10.95 5.82 -9.77
N GLY A 262 -11.26 7.06 -9.49
CA GLY A 262 -10.56 8.23 -10.03
C GLY A 262 -11.20 8.84 -11.27
N VAL A 263 -12.16 8.19 -11.93
CA VAL A 263 -12.81 8.69 -13.17
C VAL A 263 -13.43 10.06 -12.94
N ASP A 264 -14.18 10.24 -11.85
CA ASP A 264 -14.86 11.51 -11.55
C ASP A 264 -13.85 12.67 -11.33
N LYS A 265 -12.71 12.36 -10.74
CA LYS A 265 -11.70 13.38 -10.39
C LYS A 265 -10.71 13.65 -11.51
N PHE A 266 -10.32 12.64 -12.28
CA PHE A 266 -9.21 12.70 -13.23
C PHE A 266 -9.64 12.46 -14.67
N GLY A 267 -10.91 12.10 -14.94
CA GLY A 267 -11.44 11.75 -16.26
C GLY A 267 -11.02 10.37 -16.76
N GLN A 268 -10.28 9.62 -15.92
CA GLN A 268 -9.83 8.24 -16.21
C GLN A 268 -9.61 7.48 -14.91
N PRO A 269 -9.69 6.13 -14.92
CA PRO A 269 -9.39 5.34 -13.74
C PRO A 269 -7.91 5.45 -13.37
N LEU A 270 -7.60 5.42 -12.04
CA LEU A 270 -6.22 5.40 -11.56
C LEU A 270 -5.61 4.00 -11.52
N PHE A 271 -6.43 2.95 -11.50
CA PHE A 271 -6.00 1.58 -11.39
C PHE A 271 -6.76 0.68 -12.37
N VAL A 272 -6.12 -0.40 -12.77
CA VAL A 272 -6.72 -1.47 -13.56
C VAL A 272 -6.83 -2.71 -12.67
N PRO A 273 -8.04 -3.25 -12.42
CA PRO A 273 -8.24 -4.45 -11.61
C PRO A 273 -7.69 -5.69 -12.30
N ILE A 274 -7.03 -6.58 -11.54
CA ILE A 274 -6.39 -7.79 -12.06
C ILE A 274 -6.51 -9.01 -11.13
N ALA A 275 -7.47 -9.02 -10.23
CA ALA A 275 -7.69 -10.20 -9.41
C ALA A 275 -7.96 -11.44 -10.28
N GLY A 276 -7.32 -12.56 -9.92
CA GLY A 276 -7.42 -13.82 -10.68
C GLY A 276 -6.51 -13.92 -11.91
N LYS A 277 -5.82 -12.85 -12.32
CA LYS A 277 -4.83 -12.91 -13.40
C LYS A 277 -3.46 -13.37 -12.88
N ARG A 278 -2.60 -13.84 -13.80
CA ARG A 278 -1.19 -14.13 -13.54
C ARG A 278 -0.32 -12.94 -13.98
N GLU A 279 0.84 -12.77 -13.37
CA GLU A 279 1.75 -11.66 -13.73
C GLU A 279 2.18 -11.70 -15.20
N GLU A 280 2.35 -12.91 -15.74
CA GLU A 280 2.79 -13.12 -17.13
C GLU A 280 1.75 -12.64 -18.15
N GLU A 281 0.49 -12.50 -17.73
CA GLU A 281 -0.63 -12.03 -18.55
C GLU A 281 -0.75 -10.51 -18.59
N LEU A 282 0.05 -9.80 -17.76
CA LEU A 282 -0.01 -8.34 -17.67
C LEU A 282 0.84 -7.69 -18.75
N GLY A 283 0.25 -6.70 -19.43
CA GLY A 283 0.95 -5.94 -20.46
C GLY A 283 1.19 -6.73 -21.76
N ALA A 284 0.32 -7.71 -22.07
CA ALA A 284 0.28 -8.39 -23.35
C ALA A 284 -0.55 -7.60 -24.37
#